data_7d14c3c96fbab362fe4925d7b55d2cf0
#
_entry.id   7d14c3c96fbab362fe4925d7b55d2cf0
#
_cell.length_a   1.000
_cell.length_b   1.000
_cell.length_c   1.000
_cell.angle_alpha   90.00
_cell.angle_beta   90.00
_cell.angle_gamma   90.00
#
_symmetry.space_group_name_H-M   'P 1'
#
loop_
_entity.id
_entity.type
_entity.pdbx_description
1 polymer ?
#
loop_
_entity_poly.entity_id
_entity_poly.type
_entity_poly.pdbx_seq_one_letter_code
_entity_poly.pdbx_strand_id
1 'polypeptide(L)'
;MEVRRSLEELAIELACQRMTESDIKELEEAQEAFREAIHSADAMTIAETDEHYHDIIYNGTGNNRLVQILNNLREQMSHYRLEYIKDAD
;
A
#
# COMPACT_ATOMS: atom_id res chain seq x y z
N MET A 1 -7.95 11.78 -4.01
CA MET A 1 -7.35 12.87 -3.23
C MET A 1 -5.98 13.21 -3.80
N GLU A 2 -5.82 14.47 -4.19
CA GLU A 2 -4.63 14.93 -4.91
C GLU A 2 -3.34 14.82 -4.11
N VAL A 3 -3.38 15.19 -2.84
CA VAL A 3 -2.21 15.15 -1.95
C VAL A 3 -1.71 13.72 -1.79
N ARG A 4 -2.62 12.79 -1.52
CA ARG A 4 -2.27 11.38 -1.36
C ARG A 4 -1.62 10.84 -2.63
N ARG A 5 -2.21 11.16 -3.78
CA ARG A 5 -1.70 10.70 -5.07
C ARG A 5 -0.28 11.18 -5.32
N SER A 6 -0.03 12.46 -5.06
CA SER A 6 1.30 13.05 -5.23
C SER A 6 2.33 12.41 -4.31
N LEU A 7 1.95 12.14 -3.06
CA LEU A 7 2.83 11.51 -2.08
C LEU A 7 3.10 10.05 -2.42
N GLU A 8 2.12 9.32 -2.94
CA GLU A 8 2.32 7.94 -3.38
C GLU A 8 3.22 7.86 -4.61
N GLU A 9 3.07 8.79 -5.55
CA GLU A 9 3.97 8.88 -6.70
C GLU A 9 5.41 9.13 -6.26
N LEU A 10 5.60 10.03 -5.28
CA LEU A 10 6.91 10.29 -4.70
C LEU A 10 7.47 9.05 -4.02
N ALA A 11 6.64 8.32 -3.28
CA ALA A 11 7.07 7.09 -2.60
C ALA A 11 7.56 6.04 -3.59
N ILE A 12 6.83 5.83 -4.68
CA ILE A 12 7.21 4.88 -5.73
C ILE A 12 8.54 5.30 -6.36
N GLU A 13 8.69 6.57 -6.66
CA GLU A 13 9.91 7.11 -7.26
C GLU A 13 11.12 6.90 -6.35
N LEU A 14 11.00 7.22 -5.06
CA LEU A 14 12.07 7.03 -4.09
C LEU A 14 12.39 5.56 -3.89
N ALA A 15 11.37 4.71 -3.83
CA ALA A 15 11.57 3.27 -3.69
C ALA A 15 12.34 2.70 -4.87
N CYS A 16 12.00 3.11 -6.10
CA CYS A 16 12.72 2.66 -7.29
C CYS A 16 14.20 3.03 -7.26
N GLN A 17 14.53 4.17 -6.66
CA GLN A 17 15.91 4.63 -6.56
C GLN A 17 16.71 3.95 -5.45
N ARG A 18 16.03 3.51 -4.38
CA ARG A 18 16.67 3.08 -3.13
C ARG A 18 16.52 1.60 -2.79
N MET A 19 15.60 0.90 -3.44
CA MET A 19 15.37 -0.52 -3.16
C MET A 19 16.55 -1.37 -3.64
N THR A 20 16.93 -2.34 -2.80
CA THR A 20 17.95 -3.34 -3.15
C THR A 20 17.31 -4.45 -3.99
N GLU A 21 18.16 -5.33 -4.54
CA GLU A 21 17.68 -6.50 -5.26
C GLU A 21 16.81 -7.40 -4.39
N SER A 22 17.16 -7.53 -3.12
CA SER A 22 16.39 -8.30 -2.14
C SER A 22 15.01 -7.68 -1.92
N ASP A 23 14.94 -6.35 -1.83
CA ASP A 23 13.68 -5.63 -1.66
C ASP A 23 12.78 -5.80 -2.88
N ILE A 24 13.36 -5.74 -4.07
CA ILE A 24 12.62 -5.91 -5.32
C ILE A 24 12.04 -7.32 -5.43
N LYS A 25 12.82 -8.32 -5.03
CA LYS A 25 12.37 -9.72 -5.02
C LYS A 25 11.19 -9.89 -4.07
N GLU A 26 11.28 -9.30 -2.89
CA GLU A 26 10.22 -9.32 -1.90
C GLU A 26 8.96 -8.66 -2.43
N LEU A 27 9.12 -7.54 -3.15
CA LEU A 27 8.01 -6.84 -3.78
C LEU A 27 7.34 -7.70 -4.87
N GLU A 28 8.11 -8.38 -5.68
CA GLU A 28 7.60 -9.28 -6.70
C GLU A 28 6.79 -10.42 -6.10
N GLU A 29 7.27 -10.99 -4.99
CA GLU A 29 6.57 -12.05 -4.27
C GLU A 29 5.25 -11.54 -3.68
N ALA A 30 5.25 -10.32 -3.13
CA ALA A 30 4.05 -9.70 -2.59
C ALA A 30 3.04 -9.40 -3.69
N GLN A 31 3.50 -8.97 -4.85
CA GLN A 31 2.64 -8.72 -6.01
C GLN A 31 1.96 -10.00 -6.48
N GLU A 32 2.71 -11.09 -6.52
CA GLU A 32 2.16 -12.39 -6.90
C GLU A 32 1.13 -12.88 -5.89
N ALA A 33 1.40 -12.70 -4.61
CA ALA A 33 0.45 -13.06 -3.56
C ALA A 33 -0.85 -12.27 -3.68
N PHE A 34 -0.76 -10.99 -3.99
CA PHE A 34 -1.93 -10.15 -4.22
C PHE A 34 -2.73 -10.62 -5.44
N ARG A 35 -2.04 -10.96 -6.51
CA ARG A 35 -2.67 -11.46 -7.73
C ARG A 35 -3.45 -12.75 -7.47
N GLU A 36 -2.85 -13.68 -6.73
CA GLU A 36 -3.52 -14.92 -6.35
C GLU A 36 -4.72 -14.66 -5.45
N ALA A 37 -4.59 -13.73 -4.52
CA ALA A 37 -5.66 -13.38 -3.59
C ALA A 37 -6.89 -12.83 -4.32
N ILE A 38 -6.69 -12.00 -5.34
CA ILE A 38 -7.78 -11.44 -6.13
C ILE A 38 -8.64 -12.54 -6.75
N HIS A 39 -8.02 -13.62 -7.18
CA HIS A 39 -8.72 -14.70 -7.89
C HIS A 39 -9.37 -15.75 -6.98
N SER A 40 -8.86 -15.93 -5.76
CA SER A 40 -9.27 -17.09 -4.97
C SER A 40 -9.54 -16.81 -3.49
N ALA A 41 -9.29 -15.59 -3.00
CA ALA A 41 -9.39 -15.29 -1.59
C ALA A 41 -10.55 -14.36 -1.25
N ASP A 42 -10.86 -14.26 0.03
CA ASP A 42 -11.88 -13.36 0.53
C ASP A 42 -11.37 -11.91 0.59
N ALA A 43 -12.27 -10.99 0.89
CA ALA A 43 -11.95 -9.55 0.93
C ALA A 43 -10.86 -9.21 1.95
N MET A 44 -10.84 -9.93 3.08
CA MET A 44 -9.83 -9.70 4.12
C MET A 44 -8.42 -10.06 3.63
N THR A 45 -8.29 -11.20 2.97
CA THR A 45 -6.99 -11.64 2.43
C THR A 45 -6.51 -10.71 1.32
N ILE A 46 -7.42 -10.26 0.47
CA ILE A 46 -7.09 -9.28 -0.58
C ILE A 46 -6.56 -7.99 0.05
N ALA A 47 -7.23 -7.49 1.08
CA ALA A 47 -6.81 -6.27 1.78
C ALA A 47 -5.45 -6.44 2.46
N GLU A 48 -5.21 -7.58 3.10
CA GLU A 48 -3.94 -7.87 3.77
C GLU A 48 -2.77 -7.93 2.79
N THR A 49 -2.97 -8.59 1.65
CA THR A 49 -1.91 -8.69 0.63
C THR A 49 -1.64 -7.35 -0.03
N ASP A 50 -2.67 -6.53 -0.24
CA ASP A 50 -2.52 -5.17 -0.76
C ASP A 50 -1.73 -4.31 0.22
N GLU A 51 -2.06 -4.37 1.49
CA GLU A 51 -1.38 -3.62 2.53
C GLU A 51 0.10 -4.03 2.65
N HIS A 52 0.37 -5.31 2.61
CA HIS A 52 1.74 -5.83 2.64
C HIS A 52 2.57 -5.32 1.45
N TYR A 53 1.99 -5.33 0.27
CA TYR A 53 2.63 -4.82 -0.95
C TYR A 53 3.01 -3.35 -0.80
N HIS A 54 2.07 -2.53 -0.30
CA HIS A 54 2.32 -1.10 -0.08
C HIS A 54 3.37 -0.86 1.00
N ASP A 55 3.39 -1.67 2.06
CA ASP A 55 4.38 -1.55 3.12
C ASP A 55 5.80 -1.78 2.61
N ILE A 56 5.99 -2.73 1.70
CA ILE A 56 7.31 -2.98 1.10
C ILE A 56 7.78 -1.76 0.32
N ILE A 57 6.90 -1.15 -0.48
CA ILE A 57 7.22 0.06 -1.23
C ILE A 57 7.57 1.20 -0.28
N TYR A 58 6.76 1.42 0.75
CA TYR A 58 6.96 2.51 1.69
C TYR A 58 8.29 2.37 2.44
N ASN A 59 8.60 1.17 2.90
CA ASN A 59 9.87 0.90 3.58
C ASN A 59 11.06 1.09 2.63
N GLY A 60 10.86 0.82 1.34
CA GLY A 60 11.89 1.02 0.32
C GLY A 60 12.24 2.47 0.05
N THR A 61 11.39 3.42 0.48
CA THR A 61 11.65 4.85 0.25
C THR A 61 12.82 5.37 1.07
N GLY A 62 13.13 4.72 2.20
CA GLY A 62 14.16 5.21 3.12
C GLY A 62 13.81 6.55 3.76
N ASN A 63 12.54 6.93 3.76
CA ASN A 63 12.07 8.20 4.30
C ASN A 63 10.94 7.96 5.30
N ASN A 64 11.29 7.88 6.58
CA ASN A 64 10.34 7.56 7.65
C ASN A 64 9.23 8.59 7.79
N ARG A 65 9.51 9.84 7.52
CA ARG A 65 8.50 10.89 7.61
C ARG A 65 7.43 10.74 6.54
N LEU A 66 7.86 10.44 5.31
CA LEU A 66 6.94 10.17 4.21
C LEU A 66 6.05 8.96 4.50
N VAL A 67 6.66 7.88 5.02
CA VAL A 67 5.93 6.66 5.40
C VAL A 67 4.87 6.99 6.45
N GLN A 68 5.23 7.80 7.44
CA GLN A 68 4.31 8.19 8.51
C GLN A 68 3.11 8.96 7.97
N ILE A 69 3.34 9.91 7.07
CA ILE A 69 2.27 10.69 6.44
C ILE A 69 1.35 9.79 5.61
N LEU A 70 1.94 8.90 4.81
CA LEU A 70 1.17 7.98 3.97
C LEU A 70 0.32 7.03 4.80
N ASN A 71 0.86 6.50 5.89
CA ASN A 71 0.11 5.61 6.77
C ASN A 71 -1.06 6.34 7.44
N ASN A 72 -0.87 7.57 7.85
CA ASN A 72 -1.94 8.39 8.41
C ASN A 72 -3.06 8.62 7.40
N LEU A 73 -2.71 8.90 6.16
CA LEU A 73 -3.69 9.09 5.08
C LEU A 73 -4.45 7.80 4.79
N ARG A 74 -3.76 6.66 4.82
CA ARG A 74 -4.40 5.35 4.63
C ARG A 74 -5.41 5.07 5.72
N GLU A 75 -5.10 5.36 6.97
CA GLU A 75 -6.01 5.18 8.08
C GLU A 75 -7.27 6.04 7.91
N GLN A 76 -7.10 7.28 7.52
CA GLN A 76 -8.22 8.17 7.27
C GLN A 76 -9.10 7.66 6.15
N MET A 77 -8.51 7.19 5.06
CA MET A 77 -9.25 6.63 3.93
C MET A 77 -10.02 5.39 4.31
N SER A 78 -9.43 4.52 5.11
CA SER A 78 -10.11 3.32 5.61
C SER A 78 -11.31 3.68 6.47
N HIS A 79 -11.17 4.68 7.31
CA HIS A 79 -12.24 5.16 8.16
C HIS A 79 -13.42 5.69 7.35
N TYR A 80 -13.16 6.53 6.36
CA TYR A 80 -14.20 7.05 5.46
C TYR A 80 -14.87 5.93 4.68
N ARG A 81 -14.11 4.96 4.23
CA ARG A 81 -14.65 3.82 3.49
C ARG A 81 -15.63 3.01 4.33
N LEU A 82 -15.31 2.78 5.60
CA LEU A 82 -16.18 2.07 6.52
C LEU A 82 -17.48 2.83 6.78
N GLU A 83 -17.39 4.14 7.00
CA GLU A 83 -18.57 5.00 7.18
C GLU A 83 -19.46 4.99 5.96
N TYR A 84 -18.87 5.07 4.78
CA TYR A 84 -19.61 5.04 3.52
C TYR A 84 -20.40 3.73 3.36
N ILE A 85 -19.77 2.61 3.69
CA ILE A 85 -20.41 1.29 3.60
C ILE A 85 -21.57 1.18 4.56
N LYS A 86 -21.41 1.70 5.77
CA LYS A 86 -22.50 1.72 6.77
C LYS A 86 -23.70 2.54 6.30
N ASP A 87 -23.44 3.68 5.71
CA ASP A 87 -24.51 4.57 5.22
C ASP A 87 -25.22 3.99 4.01
N ALA A 88 -24.56 3.15 3.24
CA ALA A 88 -25.15 2.52 2.07
C ALA A 88 -26.15 1.40 2.41
N ASP A 89 -26.04 0.85 3.61
CA ASP A 89 -26.96 -0.19 4.09
C ASP A 89 -28.22 0.43 4.69
#